data_7b1ac8bb576098de96eab618c80ed499
#
_entry.id   7b1ac8bb576098de96eab618c80ed499
#
_cell.length_a   1.000
_cell.length_b   1.000
_cell.length_c   1.000
_cell.angle_alpha   90.00
_cell.angle_beta   90.00
_cell.angle_gamma   90.00
#
_symmetry.space_group_name_H-M   'P 1'
#
loop_
_entity.id
_entity.type
_entity.pdbx_description
1 polymer ?
#
loop_
_entity_poly.entity_id
_entity_poly.type
_entity_poly.pdbx_seq_one_letter_code
_entity_poly.pdbx_strand_id
1 'polypeptide(L)'
;IEIIAEHGAMIKLNGSWRNLFDNSDSWKKVVLPVLNRFTFASPNSFVEEKQFSLVWHYRNVPDDVGFLQSRELIRILENSITSLGLKLIDGDKVVEIISNKIGKGSAIKNLINENKFDYIISIGDDKTDEEMFQEL
;
A
#
# COMPACT_ATOMS: atom_id res chain seq x y z
N ILE A 1 -2.13 -23.81 -6.76
CA ILE A 1 -2.69 -22.44 -6.75
C ILE A 1 -1.57 -21.51 -6.35
N GLU A 2 -1.34 -20.48 -7.15
CA GLU A 2 -0.45 -19.37 -6.85
C GLU A 2 -1.27 -18.23 -6.23
N ILE A 3 -0.71 -17.56 -5.25
CA ILE A 3 -1.38 -16.47 -4.54
C ILE A 3 -0.44 -15.28 -4.48
N ILE A 4 -0.91 -14.11 -4.84
CA ILE A 4 -0.22 -12.83 -4.66
C ILE A 4 -0.89 -12.09 -3.51
N ALA A 5 -0.09 -11.54 -2.60
CA ALA A 5 -0.56 -10.83 -1.42
C ALA A 5 0.21 -9.53 -1.19
N GLU A 6 -0.20 -8.73 -0.21
CA GLU A 6 0.44 -7.46 0.18
C GLU A 6 0.63 -6.53 -1.02
N HIS A 7 -0.46 -6.23 -1.74
CA HIS A 7 -0.45 -5.37 -2.95
C HIS A 7 0.53 -5.83 -4.04
N GLY A 8 0.91 -7.10 -4.08
CA GLY A 8 1.88 -7.61 -5.05
C GLY A 8 3.30 -7.77 -4.50
N ALA A 9 3.53 -7.54 -3.20
CA ALA A 9 4.85 -7.67 -2.59
C ALA A 9 5.27 -9.11 -2.31
N MET A 10 4.30 -10.00 -2.17
CA MET A 10 4.55 -11.42 -1.85
C MET A 10 3.84 -12.34 -2.84
N ILE A 11 4.48 -13.46 -3.13
CA ILE A 11 3.88 -14.53 -3.92
C ILE A 11 4.03 -15.88 -3.21
N LYS A 12 2.96 -16.69 -3.27
CA LYS A 12 3.00 -18.09 -2.83
C LYS A 12 3.08 -19.00 -4.05
N LEU A 13 4.19 -19.70 -4.17
CA LEU A 13 4.44 -20.70 -5.21
C LEU A 13 4.72 -22.04 -4.58
N ASN A 14 4.11 -23.10 -5.09
CA ASN A 14 4.32 -24.47 -4.60
C ASN A 14 4.22 -24.62 -3.06
N GLY A 15 3.29 -23.87 -2.46
CA GLY A 15 3.07 -23.90 -1.02
C GLY A 15 3.97 -23.00 -0.18
N SER A 16 5.01 -22.39 -0.75
CA SER A 16 5.95 -21.52 -0.03
C SER A 16 5.79 -20.05 -0.41
N TRP A 17 5.84 -19.15 0.58
CA TRP A 17 5.83 -17.72 0.39
C TRP A 17 7.23 -17.19 0.08
N ARG A 18 7.33 -16.27 -0.87
CA ARG A 18 8.54 -15.47 -1.11
C ARG A 18 8.20 -14.00 -1.32
N ASN A 19 9.11 -13.11 -0.92
CA ASN A 19 9.01 -11.69 -1.22
C ASN A 19 9.43 -11.45 -2.68
N LEU A 20 8.68 -10.61 -3.39
CA LEU A 20 9.02 -10.17 -4.73
C LEU A 20 9.91 -8.92 -4.73
N PHE A 21 9.97 -8.22 -3.59
CA PHE A 21 10.75 -7.00 -3.41
C PHE A 21 11.60 -7.09 -2.15
N ASP A 22 12.76 -6.41 -2.18
CA ASP A 22 13.56 -6.22 -0.99
C ASP A 22 12.82 -5.35 0.02
N ASN A 23 12.75 -5.82 1.25
CA ASN A 23 12.13 -5.11 2.35
C ASN A 23 13.16 -4.16 3.00
N SER A 24 13.40 -3.01 2.37
CA SER A 24 14.17 -1.95 3.02
C SER A 24 13.25 -1.12 3.91
N ASP A 25 13.35 -1.33 5.22
CA ASP A 25 12.54 -0.61 6.22
C ASP A 25 13.09 0.77 6.61
N SER A 26 14.19 1.21 5.99
CA SER A 26 14.85 2.47 6.35
C SER A 26 13.92 3.69 6.22
N TRP A 27 13.02 3.68 5.24
CA TRP A 27 12.05 4.74 5.01
C TRP A 27 10.98 4.82 6.13
N LYS A 28 10.65 3.70 6.77
CA LYS A 28 9.69 3.68 7.88
C LYS A 28 10.16 4.55 9.03
N LYS A 29 11.46 4.58 9.31
CA LYS A 29 12.05 5.43 10.36
C LYS A 29 11.84 6.92 10.08
N VAL A 30 11.68 7.31 8.82
CA VAL A 30 11.42 8.70 8.42
C VAL A 30 9.93 9.01 8.48
N VAL A 31 9.07 8.11 8.03
CA VAL A 31 7.62 8.32 7.91
C VAL A 31 6.89 8.11 9.24
N LEU A 32 7.28 7.12 10.03
CA LEU A 32 6.61 6.75 11.28
C LEU A 32 6.46 7.92 12.28
N PRO A 33 7.48 8.79 12.50
CA PRO A 33 7.32 9.95 13.37
C PRO A 33 6.23 10.92 12.90
N VAL A 34 6.04 11.06 11.59
CA VAL A 34 4.99 11.91 11.02
C VAL A 34 3.62 11.31 11.34
N LEU A 35 3.42 10.02 11.09
CA LEU A 35 2.17 9.31 11.40
C LEU A 35 1.84 9.36 12.89
N ASN A 36 2.83 9.21 13.76
CA ASN A 36 2.64 9.28 15.22
C ASN A 36 2.18 10.67 15.67
N ARG A 37 2.63 11.75 15.03
CA ARG A 37 2.13 13.11 15.32
C ARG A 37 0.63 13.21 14.98
N PHE A 38 0.18 12.68 13.86
CA PHE A 38 -1.22 12.67 13.47
C PHE A 38 -2.07 11.78 14.40
N THR A 39 -1.50 10.66 14.83
CA THR A 39 -2.15 9.79 15.84
C THR A 39 -2.35 10.51 17.16
N PHE A 40 -1.34 11.25 17.62
CA PHE A 40 -1.46 12.06 18.84
C PHE A 40 -2.50 13.19 18.69
N ALA A 41 -2.56 13.84 17.54
CA ALA A 41 -3.54 14.90 17.24
C ALA A 41 -4.96 14.39 16.97
N SER A 42 -5.13 13.11 16.71
CA SER A 42 -6.42 12.49 16.35
C SER A 42 -6.71 11.29 17.26
N PRO A 43 -7.24 11.51 18.47
CA PRO A 43 -7.61 10.43 19.39
C PRO A 43 -8.48 9.37 18.70
N ASN A 44 -8.25 8.09 19.02
CA ASN A 44 -8.85 6.90 18.41
C ASN A 44 -8.34 6.55 17.00
N SER A 45 -7.36 7.27 16.48
CA SER A 45 -6.57 6.80 15.35
C SER A 45 -5.37 5.97 15.83
N PHE A 46 -4.80 5.17 14.94
CA PHE A 46 -3.60 4.39 15.24
C PHE A 46 -2.78 4.10 13.98
N VAL A 47 -1.50 3.78 14.18
CA VAL A 47 -0.61 3.33 13.11
C VAL A 47 -0.48 1.82 13.18
N GLU A 48 -0.68 1.15 12.05
CA GLU A 48 -0.36 -0.25 11.84
C GLU A 48 0.93 -0.34 11.02
N GLU A 49 1.93 -1.01 11.57
CA GLU A 49 3.16 -1.31 10.86
C GLU A 49 3.07 -2.70 10.26
N LYS A 50 2.89 -2.77 8.93
CA LYS A 50 2.91 -4.02 8.17
C LYS A 50 4.32 -4.32 7.66
N GLN A 51 4.52 -5.50 7.10
CA GLN A 51 5.82 -5.88 6.55
C GLN A 51 6.29 -4.91 5.46
N PHE A 52 5.42 -4.52 4.52
CA PHE A 52 5.77 -3.70 3.36
C PHE A 52 5.19 -2.29 3.38
N SER A 53 4.37 -1.95 4.36
CA SER A 53 3.71 -0.65 4.44
C SER A 53 3.56 -0.13 5.86
N LEU A 54 3.20 1.16 5.96
CA LEU A 54 2.69 1.81 7.17
C LEU A 54 1.27 2.29 6.87
N VAL A 55 0.33 2.02 7.78
CA VAL A 55 -1.07 2.42 7.60
C VAL A 55 -1.52 3.26 8.78
N TRP A 56 -2.00 4.47 8.52
CA TRP A 56 -2.68 5.29 9.51
C TRP A 56 -4.19 5.07 9.42
N HIS A 57 -4.77 4.52 10.48
CA HIS A 57 -6.20 4.22 10.60
C HIS A 57 -6.91 5.32 11.37
N TYR A 58 -7.99 5.88 10.79
CA TYR A 58 -8.79 6.94 11.41
C TYR A 58 -10.30 6.67 11.41
N ARG A 59 -10.71 5.41 11.26
CA ARG A 59 -12.13 5.02 11.22
C ARG A 59 -12.90 5.41 12.48
N ASN A 60 -12.24 5.40 13.65
CA ASN A 60 -12.83 5.71 14.94
C ASN A 60 -12.66 7.18 15.37
N VAL A 61 -12.10 8.01 14.49
CA VAL A 61 -12.03 9.47 14.65
C VAL A 61 -13.34 10.07 14.14
N PRO A 62 -13.90 11.13 14.75
CA PRO A 62 -15.05 11.85 14.19
C PRO A 62 -14.82 12.21 12.73
N ASP A 63 -15.84 12.05 11.88
CA ASP A 63 -15.68 12.07 10.41
C ASP A 63 -15.08 13.36 9.87
N ASP A 64 -15.52 14.51 10.38
CA ASP A 64 -15.01 15.82 10.00
C ASP A 64 -13.52 16.00 10.36
N VAL A 65 -13.15 15.60 11.58
CA VAL A 65 -11.76 15.64 12.06
C VAL A 65 -10.90 14.68 11.29
N GLY A 66 -11.34 13.43 11.14
CA GLY A 66 -10.61 12.37 10.43
C GLY A 66 -10.35 12.75 8.97
N PHE A 67 -11.36 13.30 8.30
CA PHE A 67 -11.20 13.78 6.91
C PHE A 67 -10.17 14.90 6.81
N LEU A 68 -10.28 15.94 7.63
CA LEU A 68 -9.33 17.07 7.61
C LEU A 68 -7.90 16.61 7.92
N GLN A 69 -7.73 15.77 8.92
CA GLN A 69 -6.42 15.24 9.29
C GLN A 69 -5.82 14.35 8.20
N SER A 70 -6.63 13.52 7.53
CA SER A 70 -6.16 12.69 6.43
C SER A 70 -5.67 13.52 5.24
N ARG A 71 -6.40 14.59 4.88
CA ARG A 71 -5.99 15.51 3.80
C ARG A 71 -4.69 16.23 4.14
N GLU A 72 -4.53 16.68 5.37
CA GLU A 72 -3.30 17.35 5.82
C GLU A 72 -2.12 16.38 5.87
N LEU A 73 -2.32 15.15 6.34
CA LEU A 73 -1.30 14.10 6.33
C LEU A 73 -0.82 13.83 4.90
N ILE A 74 -1.75 13.64 3.96
CA ILE A 74 -1.43 13.40 2.55
C ILE A 74 -0.62 14.56 1.99
N ARG A 75 -1.07 15.80 2.20
CA ARG A 75 -0.40 17.02 1.73
C ARG A 75 1.04 17.13 2.24
N ILE A 76 1.28 16.81 3.52
CA ILE A 76 2.62 16.85 4.12
C ILE A 76 3.51 15.75 3.52
N LEU A 77 2.98 14.55 3.35
CA LEU A 77 3.75 13.41 2.86
C LEU A 77 4.04 13.49 1.36
N GLU A 78 3.14 14.00 0.53
CA GLU A 78 3.29 14.07 -0.94
C GLU A 78 4.62 14.71 -1.35
N ASN A 79 5.07 15.73 -0.63
CA ASN A 79 6.33 16.41 -0.93
C ASN A 79 7.58 15.59 -0.58
N SER A 80 7.46 14.63 0.31
CA SER A 80 8.60 13.87 0.86
C SER A 80 8.69 12.45 0.32
N ILE A 81 7.55 11.81 0.07
CA ILE A 81 7.51 10.38 -0.27
C ILE A 81 8.07 10.07 -1.66
N THR A 82 7.93 10.97 -2.63
CA THR A 82 8.44 10.75 -3.99
C THR A 82 9.96 10.58 -3.97
N SER A 83 10.67 11.40 -3.20
CA SER A 83 12.14 11.29 -3.04
C SER A 83 12.58 10.01 -2.32
N LEU A 84 11.68 9.41 -1.54
CA LEU A 84 11.90 8.14 -0.83
C LEU A 84 11.50 6.91 -1.67
N GLY A 85 11.00 7.10 -2.89
CA GLY A 85 10.51 6.01 -3.73
C GLY A 85 9.22 5.36 -3.19
N LEU A 86 8.38 6.15 -2.55
CA LEU A 86 7.12 5.70 -1.94
C LEU A 86 5.90 6.27 -2.68
N LYS A 87 4.75 5.64 -2.47
CA LYS A 87 3.43 6.14 -2.88
C LYS A 87 2.45 6.12 -1.72
N LEU A 88 1.41 6.96 -1.83
CA LEU A 88 0.27 7.00 -0.92
C LEU A 88 -0.91 6.26 -1.54
N ILE A 89 -1.61 5.50 -0.72
CA ILE A 89 -2.91 4.93 -1.03
C ILE A 89 -3.91 5.55 -0.08
N ASP A 90 -4.85 6.33 -0.65
CA ASP A 90 -5.95 6.94 0.08
C ASP A 90 -7.14 6.00 0.05
N GLY A 91 -7.29 5.23 1.11
CA GLY A 91 -8.33 4.21 1.23
C GLY A 91 -9.52 4.66 2.08
N ASP A 92 -10.45 3.73 2.34
CA ASP A 92 -11.61 3.99 3.18
C ASP A 92 -11.23 4.11 4.67
N LYS A 93 -11.11 5.35 5.15
CA LYS A 93 -10.70 5.68 6.52
C LYS A 93 -9.29 5.22 6.88
N VAL A 94 -8.42 5.11 5.88
CA VAL A 94 -6.99 4.80 6.05
C VAL A 94 -6.13 5.61 5.08
N VAL A 95 -4.91 5.92 5.51
CA VAL A 95 -3.84 6.42 4.63
C VAL A 95 -2.70 5.43 4.72
N GLU A 96 -2.37 4.78 3.62
CA GLU A 96 -1.31 3.78 3.56
C GLU A 96 -0.11 4.31 2.76
N ILE A 97 1.08 4.06 3.27
CA ILE A 97 2.35 4.42 2.65
C ILE A 97 3.09 3.12 2.32
N ILE A 98 3.48 2.98 1.06
CA ILE A 98 4.11 1.77 0.53
C ILE A 98 5.14 2.14 -0.55
N SER A 99 6.09 1.24 -0.83
CA SER A 99 7.02 1.43 -1.95
C SER A 99 6.28 1.60 -3.28
N ASN A 100 6.70 2.57 -4.11
CA ASN A 100 6.12 2.78 -5.44
C ASN A 100 6.39 1.63 -6.41
N LYS A 101 7.34 0.74 -6.08
CA LYS A 101 7.64 -0.48 -6.85
C LYS A 101 6.62 -1.59 -6.61
N ILE A 102 5.90 -1.54 -5.49
CA ILE A 102 4.90 -2.54 -5.12
C ILE A 102 3.55 -2.12 -5.70
N GLY A 103 2.93 -2.99 -6.47
CA GLY A 103 1.62 -2.76 -7.09
C GLY A 103 1.05 -4.04 -7.68
N LYS A 104 -0.28 -4.12 -7.75
CA LYS A 104 -0.99 -5.27 -8.34
C LYS A 104 -0.63 -5.43 -9.82
N GLY A 105 -0.48 -4.32 -10.54
CA GLY A 105 -0.07 -4.32 -11.94
C GLY A 105 1.33 -4.92 -12.15
N SER A 106 2.33 -4.46 -11.40
CA SER A 106 3.70 -4.98 -11.51
C SER A 106 3.78 -6.48 -11.18
N ALA A 107 3.00 -6.94 -10.22
CA ALA A 107 2.94 -8.35 -9.85
C ALA A 107 2.33 -9.22 -10.95
N ILE A 108 1.22 -8.77 -11.55
CA ILE A 108 0.55 -9.45 -12.67
C ILE A 108 1.45 -9.48 -13.90
N LYS A 109 2.10 -8.37 -14.22
CA LYS A 109 3.05 -8.30 -15.35
C LYS A 109 4.15 -9.35 -15.24
N ASN A 110 4.75 -9.47 -14.07
CA ASN A 110 5.76 -10.50 -13.82
C ASN A 110 5.20 -11.91 -14.00
N LEU A 111 4.00 -12.17 -13.46
CA LEU A 111 3.34 -13.47 -13.56
C LEU A 111 3.03 -13.85 -15.02
N ILE A 112 2.53 -12.91 -15.83
CA ILE A 112 2.19 -13.13 -17.24
C ILE A 112 3.46 -13.35 -18.08
N ASN A 113 4.53 -12.61 -17.80
CA ASN A 113 5.79 -12.76 -18.52
C ASN A 113 6.49 -14.10 -18.23
N GLU A 114 6.31 -14.65 -17.03
CA GLU A 114 6.91 -15.92 -16.63
C GLU A 114 6.09 -17.16 -17.06
N ASN A 115 4.80 -16.97 -17.40
CA ASN A 115 3.89 -18.06 -17.70
C ASN A 115 3.10 -17.79 -18.99
N LYS A 116 2.67 -18.88 -19.65
CA LYS A 116 1.71 -18.82 -20.77
C LYS A 116 0.34 -19.21 -20.27
N PHE A 117 -0.63 -18.33 -20.46
CA PHE A 117 -2.03 -18.57 -20.12
C PHE A 117 -2.87 -18.54 -21.38
N ASP A 118 -3.84 -19.46 -21.52
CA ASP A 118 -4.82 -19.43 -22.61
C ASP A 118 -5.87 -18.35 -22.38
N TYR A 119 -6.22 -18.12 -21.12
CA TYR A 119 -7.20 -17.13 -20.70
C TYR A 119 -6.77 -16.49 -19.38
N ILE A 120 -7.01 -15.18 -19.25
CA ILE A 120 -6.81 -14.42 -18.01
C ILE A 120 -8.11 -13.68 -17.73
N ILE A 121 -8.62 -13.81 -16.51
CA ILE A 121 -9.77 -13.06 -16.01
C ILE A 121 -9.31 -12.24 -14.84
N SER A 122 -9.59 -10.93 -14.87
CA SER A 122 -9.30 -9.99 -13.79
C SER A 122 -10.60 -9.44 -13.23
N ILE A 123 -10.72 -9.44 -11.90
CA ILE A 123 -11.88 -8.93 -11.17
C ILE A 123 -11.36 -8.11 -9.99
N GLY A 124 -11.93 -6.93 -9.80
CA GLY A 124 -11.58 -6.03 -8.70
C GLY A 124 -12.58 -4.88 -8.61
N ASP A 125 -12.60 -4.19 -7.48
CA ASP A 125 -13.50 -3.07 -7.18
C ASP A 125 -12.76 -1.85 -6.63
N ASP A 126 -11.47 -1.99 -6.31
CA ASP A 126 -10.64 -0.94 -5.78
C ASP A 126 -9.86 -0.19 -6.87
N LYS A 127 -9.51 1.07 -6.58
CA LYS A 127 -8.64 1.87 -7.44
C LYS A 127 -7.27 1.21 -7.71
N THR A 128 -6.76 0.43 -6.75
CA THR A 128 -5.52 -0.33 -6.92
C THR A 128 -5.65 -1.50 -7.88
N ASP A 129 -6.87 -1.95 -8.19
CA ASP A 129 -7.12 -3.00 -9.19
C ASP A 129 -7.03 -2.46 -10.63
N GLU A 130 -7.19 -1.14 -10.82
CA GLU A 130 -7.02 -0.52 -12.13
C GLU A 130 -5.61 -0.73 -12.69
N GLU A 131 -4.58 -0.70 -11.83
CA GLU A 131 -3.19 -1.02 -12.23
C GLU A 131 -3.09 -2.45 -12.80
N MET A 132 -3.84 -3.39 -12.23
CA MET A 132 -3.89 -4.78 -12.67
C MET A 132 -4.61 -4.91 -14.03
N PHE A 133 -5.72 -4.18 -14.23
CA PHE A 133 -6.48 -4.21 -15.48
C PHE A 133 -5.68 -3.62 -16.65
N GLN A 134 -4.80 -2.66 -16.39
CA GLN A 134 -3.98 -2.02 -17.42
C GLN A 134 -2.86 -2.93 -17.96
N GLU A 135 -2.50 -3.99 -17.24
CA GLU A 135 -1.44 -4.92 -17.65
C GLU A 135 -2.00 -6.16 -18.40
N LEU A 136 -3.31 -6.27 -18.55
CA LEU A 136 -4.02 -7.33 -19.27
C LEU A 136 -4.46 -6.90 -20.65
#